data_520b54e2b083c2e6931164a8281e2744
#
_entry.id   520b54e2b083c2e6931164a8281e2744
#
_cell.length_a   1.000
_cell.length_b   1.000
_cell.length_c   1.000
_cell.angle_alpha   90.00
_cell.angle_beta   90.00
_cell.angle_gamma   90.00
#
_symmetry.space_group_name_H-M   'P 1'
#
loop_
_entity.id
_entity.type
_entity.pdbx_description
1 polymer ?
#
loop_
_entity_poly.entity_id
_entity_poly.type
_entity_poly.pdbx_seq_one_letter_code
_entity_poly.pdbx_strand_id
1 'polypeptide(L)'
;MTVLRLVPAAIAAVAVFAAVPASAEMKTEWVEYSQGGMKLKAYMAYDDKITGKRPAVLVAHAREGMTPKTQQLTELWAKLGYVSFAADIFGYGQGILPKNVEEMTAQTQIYSKDRPLMRARTQAGYDALIKNPMVDASKVALVGYCFGGAVGVEFGATGAPLALNVSIHGSFRDHQAGWAKSTKGMFLILHGAEDEGYPLPVVDKVIQELRGAKVPFQYEVYSGTGHGFSSPKGKDEERANAQSIATTTRTMKELFGI
;
A
#
# COMPACT_ATOMS: atom_id res chain seq x y z
N MET A 1 72.61 45.60 7.08
CA MET A 1 71.60 45.46 6.05
C MET A 1 71.12 44.00 6.02
N THR A 2 70.02 43.74 6.69
CA THR A 2 69.45 42.37 6.84
C THR A 2 68.31 42.20 5.86
N VAL A 3 68.49 41.30 4.90
CA VAL A 3 67.52 41.05 3.86
C VAL A 3 66.52 40.04 4.35
N LEU A 4 65.27 40.47 4.50
CA LEU A 4 64.15 39.63 4.91
C LEU A 4 63.61 38.85 3.66
N ARG A 5 63.74 37.51 3.66
CA ARG A 5 63.20 36.65 2.60
C ARG A 5 61.74 36.33 2.93
N LEU A 6 60.84 36.81 2.10
CA LEU A 6 59.45 36.43 2.09
C LEU A 6 59.27 35.03 1.44
N VAL A 7 58.70 34.09 2.20
CA VAL A 7 58.29 32.77 1.70
C VAL A 7 56.83 32.88 1.27
N PRO A 8 56.40 32.51 0.04
CA PRO A 8 55.01 32.51 -0.35
C PRO A 8 54.28 31.30 0.25
N ALA A 9 53.21 31.56 1.01
CA ALA A 9 52.31 30.54 1.48
C ALA A 9 51.41 30.10 0.32
N ALA A 10 51.50 28.83 -0.08
CA ALA A 10 50.60 28.22 -1.01
C ALA A 10 49.28 27.89 -0.34
N ILE A 11 48.19 28.56 -0.70
CA ILE A 11 46.85 28.25 -0.25
C ILE A 11 46.33 27.08 -1.13
N ALA A 12 46.27 25.89 -0.53
CA ALA A 12 45.62 24.73 -1.17
C ALA A 12 44.10 24.90 -1.05
N ALA A 13 43.42 25.19 -2.17
CA ALA A 13 41.96 25.19 -2.24
C ALA A 13 41.46 23.75 -2.19
N VAL A 14 40.86 23.36 -1.08
CA VAL A 14 40.12 22.09 -0.95
C VAL A 14 38.78 22.27 -1.65
N ALA A 15 38.64 21.69 -2.84
CA ALA A 15 37.36 21.60 -3.53
C ALA A 15 36.46 20.59 -2.79
N VAL A 16 35.53 21.09 -1.98
CA VAL A 16 34.45 20.27 -1.40
C VAL A 16 33.47 19.95 -2.53
N PHE A 17 33.59 18.76 -3.13
CA PHE A 17 32.55 18.21 -3.97
C PHE A 17 31.34 17.91 -3.10
N ALA A 18 30.34 18.78 -3.12
CA ALA A 18 29.01 18.46 -2.61
C ALA A 18 28.49 17.29 -3.47
N ALA A 19 28.38 16.11 -2.88
CA ALA A 19 27.73 14.98 -3.51
C ALA A 19 26.27 15.37 -3.74
N VAL A 20 25.90 15.62 -5.00
CA VAL A 20 24.50 15.77 -5.41
C VAL A 20 23.84 14.45 -5.03
N PRO A 21 22.75 14.45 -4.20
CA PRO A 21 22.05 13.19 -3.91
C PRO A 21 21.60 12.59 -5.22
N ALA A 22 22.03 11.35 -5.48
CA ALA A 22 21.67 10.63 -6.68
C ALA A 22 20.12 10.56 -6.70
N SER A 23 19.52 11.16 -7.73
CA SER A 23 18.07 11.10 -7.93
C SER A 23 17.62 9.64 -7.93
N ALA A 24 16.58 9.33 -7.14
CA ALA A 24 15.97 8.01 -7.12
C ALA A 24 15.67 7.56 -8.55
N GLU A 25 16.13 6.35 -8.94
CA GLU A 25 15.81 5.79 -10.24
C GLU A 25 14.73 4.73 -10.05
N MET A 26 13.48 5.14 -10.32
CA MET A 26 12.33 4.26 -10.21
C MET A 26 12.42 3.12 -11.23
N LYS A 27 12.48 1.89 -10.75
CA LYS A 27 12.33 0.69 -11.56
C LYS A 27 10.95 0.12 -11.41
N THR A 28 10.39 -0.33 -12.51
CA THR A 28 9.09 -0.99 -12.56
C THR A 28 9.17 -2.26 -13.38
N GLU A 29 8.47 -3.28 -12.94
CA GLU A 29 8.42 -4.56 -13.65
C GLU A 29 7.10 -5.28 -13.41
N TRP A 30 6.77 -6.17 -14.34
CA TRP A 30 5.65 -7.07 -14.21
C TRP A 30 6.16 -8.43 -13.72
N VAL A 31 5.62 -8.89 -12.60
CA VAL A 31 5.98 -10.15 -11.96
C VAL A 31 4.89 -11.18 -12.20
N GLU A 32 5.21 -12.28 -12.89
CA GLU A 32 4.29 -13.37 -13.14
C GLU A 32 4.31 -14.37 -11.99
N TYR A 33 3.15 -14.82 -11.56
CA TYR A 33 2.95 -15.85 -10.54
C TYR A 33 1.64 -16.58 -10.81
N SER A 34 1.23 -17.51 -9.95
CA SER A 34 0.01 -18.27 -10.16
C SER A 34 -0.68 -18.62 -8.85
N GLN A 35 -2.00 -18.86 -8.93
CA GLN A 35 -2.78 -19.41 -7.84
C GLN A 35 -3.90 -20.31 -8.41
N GLY A 36 -3.97 -21.56 -7.94
CA GLY A 36 -5.00 -22.50 -8.37
C GLY A 36 -5.06 -22.71 -9.90
N GLY A 37 -3.89 -22.73 -10.56
CA GLY A 37 -3.78 -22.88 -12.01
C GLY A 37 -4.03 -21.59 -12.82
N MET A 38 -4.51 -20.51 -12.19
CA MET A 38 -4.67 -19.21 -12.85
C MET A 38 -3.33 -18.46 -12.89
N LYS A 39 -2.95 -17.96 -14.06
CA LYS A 39 -1.81 -17.05 -14.23
C LYS A 39 -2.20 -15.68 -13.71
N LEU A 40 -1.33 -15.12 -12.89
CA LEU A 40 -1.47 -13.80 -12.28
C LEU A 40 -0.27 -12.94 -12.65
N LYS A 41 -0.47 -11.62 -12.66
CA LYS A 41 0.57 -10.67 -13.05
C LYS A 41 0.51 -9.41 -12.20
N ALA A 42 1.44 -9.31 -11.26
CA ALA A 42 1.58 -8.14 -10.41
C ALA A 42 2.40 -7.04 -11.06
N TYR A 43 2.15 -5.79 -10.65
CA TYR A 43 3.01 -4.66 -10.97
C TYR A 43 3.88 -4.34 -9.76
N MET A 44 5.20 -4.38 -9.94
CA MET A 44 6.17 -4.07 -8.89
C MET A 44 6.92 -2.79 -9.23
N ALA A 45 7.18 -1.98 -8.19
CA ALA A 45 7.96 -0.75 -8.29
C ALA A 45 8.90 -0.62 -7.09
N TYR A 46 10.12 -0.12 -7.33
CA TYR A 46 11.14 0.11 -6.29
C TYR A 46 12.19 1.12 -6.75
N ASP A 47 12.93 1.71 -5.81
CA ASP A 47 14.12 2.51 -6.09
C ASP A 47 15.33 1.58 -6.15
N ASP A 48 16.00 1.46 -7.30
CA ASP A 48 17.13 0.54 -7.50
C ASP A 48 18.45 1.03 -6.86
N LYS A 49 18.51 2.28 -6.43
CA LYS A 49 19.66 2.83 -5.71
C LYS A 49 19.68 2.49 -4.22
N ILE A 50 18.53 2.08 -3.66
CA ILE A 50 18.48 1.62 -2.28
C ILE A 50 18.96 0.17 -2.22
N THR A 51 20.06 -0.06 -1.55
CA THR A 51 20.66 -1.39 -1.38
C THR A 51 20.14 -2.10 -0.13
N GLY A 52 20.20 -3.43 -0.12
CA GLY A 52 19.79 -4.26 1.01
C GLY A 52 18.27 -4.50 1.12
N LYS A 53 17.89 -5.22 2.16
CA LYS A 53 16.48 -5.49 2.45
C LYS A 53 15.80 -4.26 3.04
N ARG A 54 14.56 -4.04 2.63
CA ARG A 54 13.73 -2.92 3.06
C ARG A 54 12.28 -3.33 3.24
N PRO A 55 11.48 -2.53 3.95
CA PRO A 55 10.06 -2.76 4.11
C PRO A 55 9.33 -2.80 2.77
N ALA A 56 8.22 -3.52 2.74
CA ALA A 56 7.42 -3.68 1.53
C ALA A 56 5.96 -3.28 1.73
N VAL A 57 5.34 -2.85 0.63
CA VAL A 57 3.93 -2.53 0.55
C VAL A 57 3.25 -3.46 -0.45
N LEU A 58 2.35 -4.30 0.03
CA LEU A 58 1.42 -5.07 -0.80
C LEU A 58 0.22 -4.18 -1.10
N VAL A 59 0.06 -3.74 -2.34
CA VAL A 59 -1.07 -2.92 -2.77
C VAL A 59 -2.21 -3.84 -3.20
N ALA A 60 -3.37 -3.70 -2.57
CA ALA A 60 -4.62 -4.32 -2.99
C ALA A 60 -5.45 -3.29 -3.78
N HIS A 61 -5.65 -3.56 -5.07
CA HIS A 61 -6.28 -2.64 -6.01
C HIS A 61 -7.77 -2.38 -5.72
N ALA A 62 -8.30 -1.29 -6.26
CA ALA A 62 -9.70 -0.98 -6.25
C ALA A 62 -10.49 -1.87 -7.25
N ARG A 63 -11.81 -1.66 -7.34
CA ARG A 63 -12.69 -2.45 -8.23
C ARG A 63 -12.33 -2.41 -9.71
N GLU A 64 -11.54 -1.43 -10.12
CA GLU A 64 -11.04 -1.26 -11.49
C GLU A 64 -9.94 -2.26 -11.86
N GLY A 65 -9.32 -2.96 -10.88
CA GLY A 65 -8.24 -3.91 -11.13
C GLY A 65 -6.89 -3.25 -11.38
N MET A 66 -6.05 -3.88 -12.22
CA MET A 66 -4.67 -3.49 -12.52
C MET A 66 -4.59 -2.37 -13.57
N THR A 67 -5.22 -1.24 -13.30
CA THR A 67 -5.24 -0.05 -14.17
C THR A 67 -3.95 0.79 -14.03
N PRO A 68 -3.72 1.78 -14.93
CA PRO A 68 -2.66 2.77 -14.74
C PRO A 68 -2.73 3.50 -13.38
N LYS A 69 -3.93 3.70 -12.82
CA LYS A 69 -4.09 4.27 -11.48
C LYS A 69 -3.49 3.35 -10.40
N THR A 70 -3.73 2.06 -10.49
CA THR A 70 -3.12 1.08 -9.56
C THR A 70 -1.60 1.09 -9.66
N GLN A 71 -1.05 1.20 -10.88
CA GLN A 71 0.39 1.34 -11.11
C GLN A 71 0.94 2.61 -10.45
N GLN A 72 0.29 3.77 -10.65
CA GLN A 72 0.68 5.04 -10.02
C GLN A 72 0.66 4.97 -8.48
N LEU A 73 -0.34 4.32 -7.89
CA LEU A 73 -0.43 4.11 -6.44
C LEU A 73 0.70 3.19 -5.94
N THR A 74 1.10 2.21 -6.74
CA THR A 74 2.24 1.33 -6.44
C THR A 74 3.55 2.12 -6.48
N GLU A 75 3.75 2.93 -7.51
CA GLU A 75 4.92 3.80 -7.65
C GLU A 75 5.01 4.86 -6.53
N LEU A 76 3.86 5.35 -6.03
CA LEU A 76 3.82 6.27 -4.90
C LEU A 76 4.56 5.71 -3.68
N TRP A 77 4.26 4.47 -3.30
CA TRP A 77 4.92 3.82 -2.17
C TRP A 77 6.39 3.51 -2.45
N ALA A 78 6.72 3.16 -3.69
CA ALA A 78 8.10 2.94 -4.09
C ALA A 78 8.96 4.23 -4.00
N LYS A 79 8.41 5.39 -4.36
CA LYS A 79 9.05 6.71 -4.20
C LYS A 79 9.34 7.06 -2.73
N LEU A 80 8.63 6.45 -1.81
CA LEU A 80 8.83 6.60 -0.36
C LEU A 80 9.84 5.58 0.21
N GLY A 81 10.52 4.81 -0.64
CA GLY A 81 11.60 3.90 -0.26
C GLY A 81 11.18 2.44 -0.02
N TYR A 82 9.91 2.09 -0.25
CA TYR A 82 9.42 0.72 -0.11
C TYR A 82 9.63 -0.12 -1.37
N VAL A 83 9.70 -1.45 -1.23
CA VAL A 83 9.39 -2.34 -2.36
C VAL A 83 7.87 -2.43 -2.44
N SER A 84 7.27 -1.93 -3.52
CA SER A 84 5.83 -1.86 -3.67
C SER A 84 5.35 -2.84 -4.74
N PHE A 85 4.27 -3.57 -4.44
CA PHE A 85 3.80 -4.70 -5.26
C PHE A 85 2.27 -4.71 -5.29
N ALA A 86 1.68 -4.37 -6.43
CA ALA A 86 0.25 -4.49 -6.63
C ALA A 86 -0.11 -5.94 -6.95
N ALA A 87 -0.81 -6.61 -6.03
CA ALA A 87 -1.26 -7.98 -6.22
C ALA A 87 -2.39 -8.04 -7.25
N ASP A 88 -2.31 -9.01 -8.15
CA ASP A 88 -3.37 -9.31 -9.11
C ASP A 88 -4.43 -10.20 -8.43
N ILE A 89 -5.55 -9.59 -8.03
CA ILE A 89 -6.65 -10.32 -7.41
C ILE A 89 -7.59 -10.91 -8.46
N PHE A 90 -7.84 -10.16 -9.55
CA PHE A 90 -8.84 -10.52 -10.55
C PHE A 90 -8.36 -11.52 -11.61
N GLY A 91 -7.07 -11.55 -11.91
CA GLY A 91 -6.51 -12.35 -12.99
C GLY A 91 -6.09 -11.53 -14.21
N TYR A 92 -5.51 -10.36 -13.99
CA TYR A 92 -4.93 -9.53 -15.05
C TYR A 92 -3.91 -10.30 -15.91
N GLY A 93 -3.20 -11.27 -15.32
CA GLY A 93 -2.31 -12.18 -16.03
C GLY A 93 -2.99 -13.03 -17.10
N GLN A 94 -4.33 -13.13 -17.09
CA GLN A 94 -5.17 -13.75 -18.14
C GLN A 94 -6.05 -12.74 -18.86
N GLY A 95 -5.74 -11.44 -18.78
CA GLY A 95 -6.45 -10.38 -19.48
C GLY A 95 -7.74 -9.90 -18.78
N ILE A 96 -7.98 -10.31 -17.53
CA ILE A 96 -9.17 -9.86 -16.79
C ILE A 96 -8.93 -8.44 -16.28
N LEU A 97 -9.52 -7.48 -16.96
CA LEU A 97 -9.53 -6.05 -16.60
C LEU A 97 -10.92 -5.47 -16.89
N PRO A 98 -11.72 -5.17 -15.85
CA PRO A 98 -13.06 -4.60 -16.01
C PRO A 98 -13.04 -3.26 -16.75
N LYS A 99 -13.94 -3.07 -17.72
CA LYS A 99 -13.98 -1.89 -18.60
C LYS A 99 -15.09 -0.91 -18.25
N ASN A 100 -16.08 -1.35 -17.50
CA ASN A 100 -17.24 -0.56 -17.10
C ASN A 100 -17.73 -0.94 -15.70
N VAL A 101 -18.70 -0.19 -15.17
CA VAL A 101 -19.20 -0.38 -13.80
C VAL A 101 -19.84 -1.75 -13.59
N GLU A 102 -20.50 -2.28 -14.61
CA GLU A 102 -21.15 -3.61 -14.56
C GLU A 102 -20.09 -4.71 -14.40
N GLU A 103 -19.06 -4.71 -15.24
CA GLU A 103 -17.95 -5.66 -15.16
C GLU A 103 -17.18 -5.53 -13.84
N MET A 104 -16.93 -4.29 -13.34
CA MET A 104 -16.33 -4.04 -12.04
C MET A 104 -17.15 -4.64 -10.91
N THR A 105 -18.48 -4.49 -10.98
CA THR A 105 -19.41 -5.06 -9.99
C THR A 105 -19.39 -6.57 -10.05
N ALA A 106 -19.45 -7.15 -11.24
CA ALA A 106 -19.40 -8.60 -11.45
C ALA A 106 -18.09 -9.18 -10.88
N GLN A 107 -16.95 -8.57 -11.18
CA GLN A 107 -15.65 -9.01 -10.67
C GLN A 107 -15.59 -8.94 -9.14
N THR A 108 -15.97 -7.82 -8.52
CA THR A 108 -15.95 -7.71 -7.05
C THR A 108 -16.91 -8.69 -6.38
N GLN A 109 -18.05 -9.01 -7.01
CA GLN A 109 -19.00 -9.99 -6.49
C GLN A 109 -18.46 -11.42 -6.45
N ILE A 110 -17.62 -11.83 -7.41
CA ILE A 110 -16.95 -13.13 -7.39
C ILE A 110 -16.21 -13.30 -6.06
N TYR A 111 -15.35 -12.34 -5.70
CA TYR A 111 -14.53 -12.39 -4.51
C TYR A 111 -15.30 -12.10 -3.22
N SER A 112 -16.34 -11.28 -3.30
CA SER A 112 -17.23 -11.02 -2.16
C SER A 112 -18.05 -12.25 -1.75
N LYS A 113 -18.41 -13.10 -2.72
CA LYS A 113 -19.11 -14.37 -2.49
C LYS A 113 -18.15 -15.51 -2.16
N ASP A 114 -16.96 -15.51 -2.74
CA ASP A 114 -15.91 -16.51 -2.51
C ASP A 114 -14.72 -15.87 -1.74
N ARG A 115 -14.90 -15.68 -0.44
CA ARG A 115 -13.86 -15.13 0.45
C ARG A 115 -12.60 -16.02 0.51
N PRO A 116 -12.68 -17.34 0.54
CA PRO A 116 -11.53 -18.22 0.40
C PRO A 116 -10.71 -17.94 -0.86
N LEU A 117 -11.33 -17.72 -2.00
CA LEU A 117 -10.64 -17.35 -3.24
C LEU A 117 -9.94 -15.99 -3.12
N MET A 118 -10.61 -14.98 -2.54
CA MET A 118 -10.00 -13.67 -2.27
C MET A 118 -8.74 -13.80 -1.41
N ARG A 119 -8.82 -14.56 -0.31
CA ARG A 119 -7.69 -14.84 0.59
C ARG A 119 -6.56 -15.55 -0.14
N ALA A 120 -6.85 -16.58 -0.93
CA ALA A 120 -5.87 -17.33 -1.68
C ALA A 120 -5.16 -16.49 -2.75
N ARG A 121 -5.87 -15.60 -3.45
CA ARG A 121 -5.29 -14.65 -4.41
C ARG A 121 -4.34 -13.67 -3.72
N THR A 122 -4.76 -13.12 -2.59
CA THR A 122 -3.94 -12.18 -1.81
C THR A 122 -2.71 -12.88 -1.24
N GLN A 123 -2.86 -14.11 -0.72
CA GLN A 123 -1.74 -14.90 -0.23
C GLN A 123 -0.71 -15.17 -1.33
N ALA A 124 -1.14 -15.55 -2.52
CA ALA A 124 -0.22 -15.79 -3.63
C ALA A 124 0.56 -14.52 -4.02
N GLY A 125 -0.08 -13.35 -4.00
CA GLY A 125 0.59 -12.06 -4.21
C GLY A 125 1.58 -11.73 -3.09
N TYR A 126 1.19 -11.96 -1.84
CA TYR A 126 2.08 -11.80 -0.68
C TYR A 126 3.32 -12.73 -0.78
N ASP A 127 3.10 -14.00 -1.10
CA ASP A 127 4.19 -14.99 -1.25
C ASP A 127 5.15 -14.61 -2.39
N ALA A 128 4.63 -14.07 -3.49
CA ALA A 128 5.46 -13.57 -4.59
C ALA A 128 6.30 -12.35 -4.14
N LEU A 129 5.70 -11.42 -3.40
CA LEU A 129 6.38 -10.24 -2.86
C LEU A 129 7.53 -10.63 -1.92
N ILE A 130 7.29 -11.47 -0.92
CA ILE A 130 8.30 -11.80 0.10
C ILE A 130 9.43 -12.71 -0.41
N LYS A 131 9.27 -13.34 -1.57
CA LYS A 131 10.35 -14.06 -2.27
C LYS A 131 11.38 -13.12 -2.88
N ASN A 132 11.04 -11.85 -3.08
CA ASN A 132 11.98 -10.88 -3.62
C ASN A 132 13.11 -10.62 -2.62
N PRO A 133 14.40 -10.77 -3.02
CA PRO A 133 15.54 -10.65 -2.09
C PRO A 133 15.70 -9.24 -1.48
N MET A 134 15.10 -8.22 -2.10
CA MET A 134 15.09 -6.86 -1.57
C MET A 134 14.08 -6.65 -0.43
N VAL A 135 13.20 -7.61 -0.14
CA VAL A 135 12.13 -7.46 0.84
C VAL A 135 12.54 -7.96 2.21
N ASP A 136 12.33 -7.13 3.22
CA ASP A 136 12.30 -7.56 4.62
C ASP A 136 10.89 -8.09 4.94
N ALA A 137 10.72 -9.40 4.93
CA ALA A 137 9.43 -10.06 5.15
C ALA A 137 8.84 -9.82 6.55
N SER A 138 9.63 -9.31 7.51
CA SER A 138 9.13 -8.90 8.83
C SER A 138 8.47 -7.51 8.84
N LYS A 139 8.64 -6.74 7.75
CA LYS A 139 8.20 -5.35 7.62
C LYS A 139 7.32 -5.18 6.38
N VAL A 140 6.17 -5.86 6.37
CA VAL A 140 5.21 -5.79 5.26
C VAL A 140 3.93 -5.09 5.72
N ALA A 141 3.52 -4.06 4.97
CA ALA A 141 2.20 -3.46 5.07
C ALA A 141 1.34 -3.87 3.86
N LEU A 142 0.03 -4.08 4.09
CA LEU A 142 -0.95 -4.11 3.02
C LEU A 142 -1.64 -2.75 2.96
N VAL A 143 -1.72 -2.15 1.77
CA VAL A 143 -2.48 -0.92 1.52
C VAL A 143 -3.57 -1.21 0.50
N GLY A 144 -4.81 -1.21 0.97
CA GLY A 144 -6.00 -1.51 0.17
C GLY A 144 -6.84 -0.27 -0.12
N TYR A 145 -7.18 -0.08 -1.40
CA TYR A 145 -8.02 1.01 -1.88
C TYR A 145 -9.41 0.47 -2.27
N CYS A 146 -10.50 1.10 -1.82
CA CYS A 146 -11.85 0.70 -2.17
C CYS A 146 -12.09 -0.82 -1.90
N PHE A 147 -12.31 -1.63 -2.92
CA PHE A 147 -12.37 -3.10 -2.83
C PHE A 147 -11.16 -3.69 -2.09
N GLY A 148 -9.97 -3.12 -2.29
CA GLY A 148 -8.75 -3.52 -1.59
C GLY A 148 -8.81 -3.40 -0.07
N GLY A 149 -9.65 -2.52 0.48
CA GLY A 149 -9.91 -2.47 1.92
C GLY A 149 -10.59 -3.73 2.44
N ALA A 150 -11.56 -4.28 1.69
CA ALA A 150 -12.16 -5.59 2.00
C ALA A 150 -11.15 -6.73 1.86
N VAL A 151 -10.29 -6.68 0.83
CA VAL A 151 -9.17 -7.63 0.67
C VAL A 151 -8.27 -7.62 1.89
N GLY A 152 -7.94 -6.44 2.43
CA GLY A 152 -7.13 -6.29 3.63
C GLY A 152 -7.76 -6.93 4.87
N VAL A 153 -9.07 -6.73 5.08
CA VAL A 153 -9.81 -7.38 6.18
C VAL A 153 -9.77 -8.90 6.03
N GLU A 154 -10.07 -9.41 4.85
CA GLU A 154 -10.08 -10.84 4.58
C GLU A 154 -8.70 -11.48 4.71
N PHE A 155 -7.66 -10.78 4.26
CA PHE A 155 -6.29 -11.28 4.40
C PHE A 155 -5.80 -11.22 5.86
N GLY A 156 -6.14 -10.15 6.59
CA GLY A 156 -5.91 -10.06 8.03
C GLY A 156 -6.53 -11.22 8.81
N ALA A 157 -7.76 -11.60 8.45
CA ALA A 157 -8.49 -12.71 9.05
C ALA A 157 -7.80 -14.08 8.91
N THR A 158 -6.87 -14.24 7.97
CA THR A 158 -6.07 -15.48 7.85
C THR A 158 -4.94 -15.58 8.87
N GLY A 159 -4.64 -14.51 9.60
CA GLY A 159 -3.47 -14.43 10.46
C GLY A 159 -2.18 -14.12 9.69
N ALA A 160 -2.30 -13.56 8.49
CA ALA A 160 -1.15 -13.14 7.68
C ALA A 160 -0.18 -12.26 8.50
N PRO A 161 1.14 -12.45 8.35
CA PRO A 161 2.13 -11.74 9.15
C PRO A 161 2.38 -10.31 8.64
N LEU A 162 1.30 -9.52 8.54
CA LEU A 162 1.36 -8.11 8.22
C LEU A 162 1.66 -7.30 9.48
N ALA A 163 2.58 -6.35 9.41
CA ALA A 163 2.81 -5.39 10.47
C ALA A 163 1.71 -4.31 10.50
N LEU A 164 1.19 -3.95 9.31
CA LEU A 164 0.14 -2.96 9.14
C LEU A 164 -0.81 -3.36 8.03
N ASN A 165 -2.10 -3.15 8.27
CA ASN A 165 -3.16 -3.27 7.28
C ASN A 165 -3.85 -1.91 7.13
N VAL A 166 -3.72 -1.28 5.98
CA VAL A 166 -4.27 0.05 5.70
C VAL A 166 -5.46 -0.08 4.77
N SER A 167 -6.57 0.53 5.15
CA SER A 167 -7.75 0.67 4.33
C SER A 167 -8.00 2.13 3.99
N ILE A 168 -7.88 2.50 2.72
CA ILE A 168 -8.18 3.82 2.21
C ILE A 168 -9.53 3.75 1.49
N HIS A 169 -10.55 4.44 2.03
CA HIS A 169 -11.96 4.39 1.61
C HIS A 169 -12.44 2.95 1.33
N GLY A 170 -12.20 2.04 2.29
CA GLY A 170 -12.45 0.62 2.09
C GLY A 170 -13.93 0.26 1.92
N SER A 171 -14.18 -0.71 1.05
CA SER A 171 -15.50 -1.26 0.79
C SER A 171 -15.84 -2.34 1.80
N PHE A 172 -16.22 -1.95 3.01
CA PHE A 172 -16.53 -2.89 4.09
C PHE A 172 -17.97 -3.39 4.00
N ARG A 173 -18.16 -4.70 3.78
CA ARG A 173 -19.47 -5.36 3.82
C ARG A 173 -19.32 -6.82 4.27
N ASP A 174 -20.28 -7.24 5.08
CA ASP A 174 -20.58 -8.65 5.35
C ASP A 174 -19.36 -9.53 5.69
N HIS A 175 -18.43 -8.98 6.49
CA HIS A 175 -17.34 -9.77 7.04
C HIS A 175 -17.88 -10.75 8.09
N GLN A 176 -17.30 -11.95 8.12
CA GLN A 176 -17.67 -12.96 9.08
C GLN A 176 -17.41 -12.45 10.51
N ALA A 177 -18.36 -12.61 11.42
CA ALA A 177 -18.18 -12.24 12.82
C ALA A 177 -16.95 -12.94 13.43
N GLY A 178 -16.15 -12.19 14.19
CA GLY A 178 -14.93 -12.68 14.82
C GLY A 178 -13.73 -12.80 13.89
N TRP A 179 -13.79 -12.24 12.70
CA TRP A 179 -12.70 -12.26 11.71
C TRP A 179 -11.38 -11.69 12.26
N ALA A 180 -11.48 -10.67 13.13
CA ALA A 180 -10.30 -10.00 13.68
C ALA A 180 -9.50 -10.85 14.68
N LYS A 181 -10.03 -11.96 15.18
CA LYS A 181 -9.37 -12.81 16.21
C LYS A 181 -8.02 -13.36 15.77
N SER A 182 -7.83 -13.62 14.48
CA SER A 182 -6.56 -14.14 13.93
C SER A 182 -5.63 -13.04 13.44
N THR A 183 -6.12 -11.80 13.36
CA THR A 183 -5.37 -10.67 12.78
C THR A 183 -4.11 -10.37 13.60
N LYS A 184 -3.01 -10.19 12.88
CA LYS A 184 -1.72 -9.74 13.41
C LYS A 184 -1.46 -8.30 12.97
N GLY A 185 -0.61 -7.61 13.74
CA GLY A 185 -0.25 -6.23 13.45
C GLY A 185 -1.38 -5.23 13.71
N MET A 186 -1.25 -4.06 13.14
CA MET A 186 -2.14 -2.92 13.36
C MET A 186 -3.07 -2.72 12.15
N PHE A 187 -4.28 -2.18 12.38
CA PHE A 187 -5.15 -1.65 11.34
C PHE A 187 -5.12 -0.11 11.31
N LEU A 188 -5.04 0.45 10.11
CA LEU A 188 -5.23 1.87 9.86
C LEU A 188 -6.41 2.04 8.90
N ILE A 189 -7.48 2.69 9.36
CA ILE A 189 -8.70 2.91 8.57
C ILE A 189 -8.84 4.41 8.31
N LEU A 190 -8.83 4.77 7.02
CA LEU A 190 -8.86 6.14 6.51
C LEU A 190 -10.10 6.28 5.63
N HIS A 191 -11.12 7.01 6.11
CA HIS A 191 -12.47 6.94 5.54
C HIS A 191 -13.11 8.32 5.34
N GLY A 192 -13.93 8.46 4.31
CA GLY A 192 -14.70 9.67 4.05
C GLY A 192 -15.99 9.70 4.88
N ALA A 193 -16.30 10.84 5.51
CA ALA A 193 -17.50 10.98 6.34
C ALA A 193 -18.79 10.88 5.53
N GLU A 194 -18.76 11.30 4.26
CA GLU A 194 -19.88 11.32 3.32
C GLU A 194 -19.88 10.13 2.34
N ASP A 195 -19.24 9.02 2.71
CA ASP A 195 -19.26 7.79 1.92
C ASP A 195 -20.64 7.12 2.01
N GLU A 196 -21.52 7.41 1.07
CA GLU A 196 -22.87 6.83 1.00
C GLU A 196 -22.85 5.32 0.71
N GLY A 197 -21.83 4.84 0.01
CA GLY A 197 -21.66 3.42 -0.31
C GLY A 197 -21.31 2.57 0.90
N TYR A 198 -20.52 3.14 1.81
CA TYR A 198 -20.00 2.51 3.03
C TYR A 198 -20.07 3.50 4.20
N PRO A 199 -21.28 3.86 4.66
CA PRO A 199 -21.47 4.88 5.68
C PRO A 199 -20.84 4.49 7.01
N LEU A 200 -20.55 5.49 7.87
CA LEU A 200 -19.83 5.30 9.13
C LEU A 200 -20.33 4.11 9.98
N PRO A 201 -21.65 3.84 10.11
CA PRO A 201 -22.12 2.67 10.87
C PRO A 201 -21.64 1.31 10.31
N VAL A 202 -21.30 1.23 9.04
CA VAL A 202 -20.68 0.01 8.44
C VAL A 202 -19.22 -0.11 8.86
N VAL A 203 -18.49 1.01 8.87
CA VAL A 203 -17.10 1.06 9.35
C VAL A 203 -17.03 0.77 10.85
N ASP A 204 -17.97 1.27 11.63
CA ASP A 204 -18.05 1.04 13.09
C ASP A 204 -18.12 -0.45 13.43
N LYS A 205 -18.77 -1.27 12.61
CA LYS A 205 -18.76 -2.73 12.80
C LYS A 205 -17.34 -3.31 12.70
N VAL A 206 -16.55 -2.83 11.76
CA VAL A 206 -15.13 -3.24 11.62
C VAL A 206 -14.34 -2.83 12.85
N ILE A 207 -14.55 -1.59 13.34
CA ILE A 207 -13.91 -1.07 14.56
C ILE A 207 -14.29 -1.91 15.79
N GLN A 208 -15.55 -2.31 15.92
CA GLN A 208 -16.01 -3.15 17.03
C GLN A 208 -15.36 -4.53 17.02
N GLU A 209 -15.18 -5.15 15.85
CA GLU A 209 -14.47 -6.42 15.69
C GLU A 209 -13.00 -6.29 16.11
N LEU A 210 -12.30 -5.23 15.65
CA LEU A 210 -10.92 -4.97 16.04
C LEU A 210 -10.77 -4.75 17.55
N ARG A 211 -11.66 -3.95 18.15
CA ARG A 211 -11.69 -3.73 19.60
C ARG A 211 -11.95 -5.00 20.37
N GLY A 212 -12.94 -5.78 19.95
CA GLY A 212 -13.30 -7.06 20.59
C GLY A 212 -12.14 -8.07 20.55
N ALA A 213 -11.36 -8.07 19.48
CA ALA A 213 -10.19 -8.91 19.31
C ALA A 213 -8.90 -8.32 19.92
N LYS A 214 -8.95 -7.10 20.48
CA LYS A 214 -7.79 -6.35 21.01
C LYS A 214 -6.69 -6.11 19.95
N VAL A 215 -7.06 -6.00 18.68
CA VAL A 215 -6.16 -5.63 17.60
C VAL A 215 -5.91 -4.12 17.68
N PRO A 216 -4.65 -3.63 17.67
CA PRO A 216 -4.35 -2.21 17.60
C PRO A 216 -4.93 -1.60 16.33
N PHE A 217 -5.54 -0.42 16.42
CA PHE A 217 -6.02 0.28 15.25
C PHE A 217 -5.99 1.80 15.44
N GLN A 218 -5.95 2.51 14.30
CA GLN A 218 -6.23 3.93 14.19
C GLN A 218 -7.34 4.13 13.15
N TYR A 219 -8.27 5.03 13.43
CA TYR A 219 -9.37 5.39 12.54
C TYR A 219 -9.41 6.90 12.35
N GLU A 220 -9.30 7.35 11.10
CA GLU A 220 -9.45 8.75 10.72
C GLU A 220 -10.64 8.91 9.77
N VAL A 221 -11.45 9.93 10.03
CA VAL A 221 -12.62 10.28 9.23
C VAL A 221 -12.43 11.68 8.65
N TYR A 222 -12.61 11.80 7.34
CA TYR A 222 -12.42 13.04 6.61
C TYR A 222 -13.76 13.65 6.22
N SER A 223 -14.11 14.81 6.81
CA SER A 223 -15.34 15.56 6.48
C SER A 223 -15.30 16.11 5.07
N GLY A 224 -16.46 16.27 4.44
CA GLY A 224 -16.61 16.77 3.07
C GLY A 224 -16.11 15.79 1.99
N THR A 225 -15.93 14.54 2.35
CA THR A 225 -15.22 13.55 1.52
C THR A 225 -16.02 12.27 1.43
N GLY A 226 -16.33 11.85 0.21
CA GLY A 226 -17.02 10.59 -0.08
C GLY A 226 -16.09 9.44 -0.41
N HIS A 227 -16.66 8.41 -1.05
CA HIS A 227 -15.90 7.26 -1.53
C HIS A 227 -14.92 7.64 -2.66
N GLY A 228 -13.73 7.01 -2.67
CA GLY A 228 -12.79 7.17 -3.80
C GLY A 228 -11.91 8.41 -3.74
N PHE A 229 -11.75 9.06 -2.60
CA PHE A 229 -10.96 10.28 -2.45
C PHE A 229 -9.47 10.13 -2.79
N SER A 230 -8.95 8.92 -2.98
CA SER A 230 -7.60 8.71 -3.54
C SER A 230 -7.49 9.08 -5.04
N SER A 231 -8.62 9.41 -5.67
CA SER A 231 -8.72 10.01 -7.01
C SER A 231 -9.49 11.33 -6.92
N PRO A 232 -8.90 12.37 -6.33
CA PRO A 232 -9.61 13.56 -5.91
C PRO A 232 -10.20 14.33 -7.09
N LYS A 233 -11.43 14.87 -6.88
CA LYS A 233 -12.15 15.71 -7.82
C LYS A 233 -12.36 17.14 -7.27
N GLY A 234 -11.99 17.37 -6.02
CA GLY A 234 -12.16 18.64 -5.33
C GLY A 234 -11.24 18.79 -4.12
N LYS A 235 -11.21 20.00 -3.54
CA LYS A 235 -10.27 20.38 -2.48
C LYS A 235 -10.36 19.52 -1.21
N ASP A 236 -11.56 19.08 -0.82
CA ASP A 236 -11.73 18.23 0.36
C ASP A 236 -11.15 16.84 0.12
N GLU A 237 -11.36 16.28 -1.06
CA GLU A 237 -10.77 14.99 -1.44
C GLU A 237 -9.26 15.09 -1.62
N GLU A 238 -8.74 16.22 -2.18
CA GLU A 238 -7.29 16.48 -2.26
C GLU A 238 -6.66 16.50 -0.86
N ARG A 239 -7.31 17.21 0.08
CA ARG A 239 -6.89 17.25 1.49
C ARG A 239 -6.91 15.85 2.10
N ALA A 240 -8.01 15.12 1.99
CA ALA A 240 -8.17 13.77 2.53
C ALA A 240 -7.15 12.79 1.95
N ASN A 241 -6.92 12.86 0.64
CA ASN A 241 -5.90 12.03 -0.03
C ASN A 241 -4.49 12.34 0.50
N ALA A 242 -4.12 13.63 0.59
CA ALA A 242 -2.82 14.03 1.13
C ALA A 242 -2.63 13.60 2.59
N GLN A 243 -3.65 13.78 3.44
CA GLN A 243 -3.64 13.36 4.83
C GLN A 243 -3.54 11.83 4.97
N SER A 244 -4.29 11.08 4.16
CA SER A 244 -4.24 9.61 4.18
C SER A 244 -2.85 9.07 3.83
N ILE A 245 -2.18 9.65 2.84
CA ILE A 245 -0.81 9.28 2.47
C ILE A 245 0.16 9.65 3.61
N ALA A 246 0.04 10.85 4.19
CA ALA A 246 0.89 11.30 5.27
C ALA A 246 0.74 10.42 6.52
N THR A 247 -0.50 10.11 6.95
CA THR A 247 -0.78 9.25 8.09
C THR A 247 -0.26 7.83 7.85
N THR A 248 -0.50 7.25 6.67
CA THR A 248 0.02 5.93 6.32
C THR A 248 1.54 5.89 6.37
N THR A 249 2.21 6.90 5.78
CA THR A 249 3.67 7.01 5.76
C THR A 249 4.24 7.12 7.17
N ARG A 250 3.66 7.98 8.02
CA ARG A 250 4.06 8.13 9.41
C ARG A 250 3.92 6.81 10.17
N THR A 251 2.75 6.17 10.08
CA THR A 251 2.48 4.90 10.77
C THR A 251 3.44 3.79 10.33
N MET A 252 3.72 3.69 9.03
CA MET A 252 4.71 2.73 8.53
C MET A 252 6.12 3.01 9.05
N LYS A 253 6.54 4.29 9.08
CA LYS A 253 7.85 4.66 9.62
C LYS A 253 7.98 4.31 11.10
N GLU A 254 6.97 4.61 11.89
CA GLU A 254 6.92 4.26 13.32
C GLU A 254 7.02 2.75 13.54
N LEU A 255 6.24 1.95 12.81
CA LEU A 255 6.21 0.50 12.95
C LEU A 255 7.46 -0.19 12.40
N PHE A 256 8.05 0.34 11.35
CA PHE A 256 9.22 -0.26 10.69
C PHE A 256 10.55 0.25 11.23
N GLY A 257 10.55 1.32 12.01
CA GLY A 257 11.76 1.92 12.58
C GLY A 257 12.69 2.52 11.51
N ILE A 258 12.11 3.27 10.56
CA ILE A 258 12.83 3.88 9.43
C ILE A 258 12.54 5.37 9.32
#